data_5aebb608f73976d9723dec919e2d10d5
#
_entry.id   5aebb608f73976d9723dec919e2d10d5
#
_cell.length_a   1.000
_cell.length_b   1.000
_cell.length_c   1.000
_cell.angle_alpha   90.00
_cell.angle_beta   90.00
_cell.angle_gamma   90.00
#
_symmetry.space_group_name_H-M   'P 1'
#
loop_
_entity.id
_entity.type
_entity.pdbx_description
1 polymer ?
#
loop_
_entity_poly.entity_id
_entity_poly.type
_entity_poly.pdbx_seq_one_letter_code
_entity_poly.pdbx_strand_id
1 'polypeptide(L)'
;MAYQIKVSIKDIEPVIWRRLRIPGNITFQQLHQIVQAAFGWLDYHLYKFECNKIVVTIPDDDYAPGELYGEDITELNSKTTIINELFDANDSCEYEYDFGDSWEHEIIIEKRLKDTKKNGIPECLNGARQSPPEDVGGTGGYKNFLNIIKDKKNPERAEMLFWAEKDTKGRIFDPEYFNINEVNRRLLYALEDDKEHAEKLLTGNGLTGTLVWGWSDICIDVKGKRYTMEHISNLLLRIGEGSKVTIQVEPGRRRY
;
A
#
# COMPACT_ATOMS: atom_id res chain seq x y z
N MET A 1 -3.24 -21.85 8.42
CA MET A 1 -3.66 -21.78 7.00
C MET A 1 -3.03 -20.57 6.35
N ALA A 2 -2.73 -20.62 5.07
CA ALA A 2 -2.24 -19.49 4.29
C ALA A 2 -2.87 -19.52 2.89
N TYR A 3 -2.85 -18.41 2.18
CA TYR A 3 -3.33 -18.34 0.79
C TYR A 3 -2.20 -17.90 -0.14
N GLN A 4 -2.21 -18.43 -1.35
CA GLN A 4 -1.54 -17.83 -2.48
C GLN A 4 -2.58 -17.07 -3.28
N ILE A 5 -2.40 -15.77 -3.39
CA ILE A 5 -3.29 -14.89 -4.13
C ILE A 5 -2.55 -14.21 -5.26
N LYS A 6 -3.26 -13.85 -6.32
CA LYS A 6 -2.80 -12.93 -7.35
C LYS A 6 -3.65 -11.67 -7.30
N VAL A 7 -3.01 -10.53 -7.11
CA VAL A 7 -3.64 -9.20 -7.13
C VAL A 7 -3.25 -8.50 -8.43
N SER A 8 -4.21 -8.07 -9.21
CA SER A 8 -4.01 -7.42 -10.51
C SER A 8 -4.81 -6.13 -10.57
N ILE A 9 -4.20 -5.02 -11.00
CA ILE A 9 -4.95 -3.78 -11.28
C ILE A 9 -5.76 -4.00 -12.55
N LYS A 10 -7.06 -3.67 -12.51
CA LYS A 10 -7.96 -3.76 -13.66
C LYS A 10 -7.70 -2.64 -14.67
N ASP A 11 -8.14 -2.83 -15.89
CA ASP A 11 -8.18 -1.84 -16.99
C ASP A 11 -6.83 -1.19 -17.33
N ILE A 12 -5.72 -1.89 -17.01
CA ILE A 12 -4.36 -1.51 -17.39
C ILE A 12 -3.70 -2.63 -18.21
N GLU A 13 -3.24 -2.27 -19.40
CA GLU A 13 -2.46 -3.16 -20.26
C GLU A 13 -1.09 -2.56 -20.62
N PRO A 14 -0.01 -3.33 -20.53
CA PRO A 14 0.09 -4.69 -19.94
C PRO A 14 -0.21 -4.70 -18.45
N VAL A 15 -0.73 -5.82 -17.94
CA VAL A 15 -1.22 -5.95 -16.55
C VAL A 15 -0.14 -5.67 -15.51
N ILE A 16 -0.48 -4.87 -14.51
CA ILE A 16 0.32 -4.68 -13.29
C ILE A 16 -0.22 -5.62 -12.22
N TRP A 17 0.63 -6.52 -11.69
CA TRP A 17 0.15 -7.55 -10.78
C TRP A 17 1.22 -8.00 -9.79
N ARG A 18 0.75 -8.60 -8.66
CA ARG A 18 1.58 -9.25 -7.65
C ARG A 18 1.00 -10.61 -7.30
N ARG A 19 1.85 -11.64 -7.16
CA ARG A 19 1.47 -12.93 -6.58
C ARG A 19 2.04 -13.01 -5.19
N LEU A 20 1.16 -13.15 -4.21
CA LEU A 20 1.50 -13.09 -2.81
C LEU A 20 1.17 -14.41 -2.12
N ARG A 21 1.98 -14.78 -1.13
CA ARG A 21 1.61 -15.73 -0.10
C ARG A 21 1.32 -14.95 1.17
N ILE A 22 0.14 -15.14 1.74
CA ILE A 22 -0.35 -14.39 2.90
C ILE A 22 -0.85 -15.34 3.99
N PRO A 23 -0.77 -14.95 5.29
CA PRO A 23 -1.40 -15.69 6.37
C PRO A 23 -2.92 -15.70 6.22
N GLY A 24 -3.61 -16.77 6.64
CA GLY A 24 -5.07 -16.86 6.53
C GLY A 24 -5.83 -16.32 7.73
N ASN A 25 -5.14 -16.07 8.83
CA ASN A 25 -5.73 -15.56 10.09
C ASN A 25 -5.51 -14.04 10.27
N ILE A 26 -5.43 -13.31 9.17
CA ILE A 26 -5.32 -11.86 9.17
C ILE A 26 -6.68 -11.21 8.89
N THR A 27 -6.85 -9.97 9.31
CA THR A 27 -8.04 -9.18 9.00
C THR A 27 -7.99 -8.62 7.57
N PHE A 28 -9.12 -8.14 7.05
CA PHE A 28 -9.14 -7.44 5.76
C PHE A 28 -8.35 -6.12 5.81
N GLN A 29 -8.30 -5.43 6.95
CA GLN A 29 -7.40 -4.29 7.12
C GLN A 29 -5.94 -4.70 6.96
N GLN A 30 -5.53 -5.83 7.52
CA GLN A 30 -4.17 -6.36 7.36
C GLN A 30 -3.91 -6.81 5.91
N LEU A 31 -4.92 -7.34 5.21
CA LEU A 31 -4.81 -7.63 3.79
C LEU A 31 -4.61 -6.35 2.97
N HIS A 32 -5.35 -5.28 3.28
CA HIS A 32 -5.14 -3.96 2.68
C HIS A 32 -3.70 -3.49 2.87
N GLN A 33 -3.17 -3.52 4.09
CA GLN A 33 -1.77 -3.15 4.39
C GLN A 33 -0.76 -3.98 3.57
N ILE A 34 -1.01 -5.28 3.39
CA ILE A 34 -0.19 -6.15 2.54
C ILE A 34 -0.25 -5.70 1.07
N VAL A 35 -1.43 -5.36 0.55
CA VAL A 35 -1.60 -4.89 -0.82
C VAL A 35 -0.88 -3.55 -1.01
N GLN A 36 -1.07 -2.60 -0.10
CA GLN A 36 -0.37 -1.32 -0.10
C GLN A 36 1.16 -1.50 -0.14
N ALA A 37 1.70 -2.33 0.74
CA ALA A 37 3.13 -2.66 0.76
C ALA A 37 3.60 -3.35 -0.53
N ALA A 38 2.80 -4.25 -1.11
CA ALA A 38 3.15 -4.98 -2.32
C ALA A 38 3.18 -4.08 -3.56
N PHE A 39 2.28 -3.12 -3.66
CA PHE A 39 2.25 -2.14 -4.75
C PHE A 39 3.15 -0.93 -4.46
N GLY A 40 3.46 -0.64 -3.20
CA GLY A 40 4.31 0.47 -2.77
C GLY A 40 3.56 1.78 -2.64
N TRP A 41 2.26 1.72 -2.47
CA TRP A 41 1.39 2.84 -2.16
C TRP A 41 1.51 3.27 -0.69
N LEU A 42 0.95 4.42 -0.35
CA LEU A 42 1.22 5.13 0.91
C LEU A 42 0.06 5.09 1.91
N ASP A 43 -1.06 4.42 1.55
CA ASP A 43 -2.24 4.25 2.42
C ASP A 43 -2.87 5.60 2.83
N TYR A 44 -3.02 6.52 1.86
CA TYR A 44 -3.60 7.85 2.12
C TYR A 44 -5.12 7.91 1.93
N HIS A 45 -5.70 6.92 1.26
CA HIS A 45 -7.07 6.92 0.80
C HIS A 45 -7.89 5.79 1.39
N LEU A 46 -9.22 5.91 1.27
CA LEU A 46 -10.16 4.88 1.67
C LEU A 46 -10.08 3.66 0.74
N TYR A 47 -10.57 2.54 1.25
CA TYR A 47 -10.60 1.28 0.52
C TYR A 47 -11.82 0.44 0.89
N LYS A 48 -12.17 -0.48 0.01
CA LYS A 48 -13.11 -1.58 0.28
C LYS A 48 -12.68 -2.87 -0.40
N PHE A 49 -13.16 -3.97 0.13
CA PHE A 49 -13.16 -5.27 -0.55
C PHE A 49 -14.60 -5.67 -0.84
N GLU A 50 -14.80 -6.36 -1.97
CA GLU A 50 -16.10 -6.88 -2.34
C GLU A 50 -15.96 -8.35 -2.75
N CYS A 51 -16.58 -9.24 -1.95
CA CYS A 51 -16.62 -10.67 -2.19
C CYS A 51 -18.09 -11.11 -2.33
N ASN A 52 -18.57 -11.29 -3.55
CA ASN A 52 -19.98 -11.49 -3.86
C ASN A 52 -20.84 -10.29 -3.38
N LYS A 53 -21.81 -10.56 -2.49
CA LYS A 53 -22.69 -9.55 -1.87
C LYS A 53 -22.21 -9.07 -0.50
N ILE A 54 -20.93 -9.21 -0.23
CA ILE A 54 -20.32 -8.77 1.03
C ILE A 54 -19.29 -7.70 0.72
N VAL A 55 -19.48 -6.52 1.28
CA VAL A 55 -18.51 -5.42 1.27
C VAL A 55 -17.79 -5.39 2.62
N VAL A 56 -16.47 -5.33 2.59
CA VAL A 56 -15.63 -5.23 3.79
C VAL A 56 -14.83 -3.95 3.72
N THR A 57 -15.12 -3.02 4.61
CA THR A 57 -14.52 -1.67 4.62
C THR A 57 -14.30 -1.20 6.07
N ILE A 58 -13.78 -0.01 6.26
CA ILE A 58 -13.86 0.69 7.54
C ILE A 58 -15.26 1.32 7.59
N PRO A 59 -16.15 0.92 8.53
CA PRO A 59 -17.47 1.50 8.62
C PRO A 59 -17.41 3.02 8.82
N ASP A 60 -18.29 3.72 8.16
CA ASP A 60 -18.50 5.15 8.36
C ASP A 60 -19.59 5.35 9.41
N ASP A 61 -19.26 6.04 10.50
CA ASP A 61 -20.17 6.25 11.62
C ASP A 61 -21.37 7.16 11.28
N ASP A 62 -21.30 7.88 10.16
CA ASP A 62 -22.36 8.79 9.68
C ASP A 62 -23.49 8.04 8.93
N TYR A 63 -23.31 6.75 8.58
CA TYR A 63 -24.27 5.93 7.83
C TYR A 63 -24.60 4.65 8.57
N ALA A 64 -25.85 4.21 8.45
CA ALA A 64 -26.23 2.89 8.94
C ALA A 64 -25.60 1.77 8.09
N PRO A 65 -25.24 0.61 8.67
CA PRO A 65 -24.69 -0.51 7.91
C PRO A 65 -25.58 -0.89 6.71
N GLY A 66 -24.99 -0.96 5.52
CA GLY A 66 -25.69 -1.26 4.27
C GLY A 66 -26.37 -0.06 3.58
N GLU A 67 -26.45 1.11 4.22
CA GLU A 67 -27.08 2.30 3.63
C GLU A 67 -26.32 2.79 2.37
N LEU A 68 -24.99 2.69 2.39
CA LEU A 68 -24.14 3.11 1.28
C LEU A 68 -24.14 2.14 0.10
N TYR A 69 -24.38 0.84 0.34
CA TYR A 69 -24.19 -0.22 -0.66
C TYR A 69 -25.48 -0.89 -1.11
N GLY A 70 -26.62 -0.58 -0.46
CA GLY A 70 -27.93 -1.14 -0.79
C GLY A 70 -28.36 -2.31 0.12
N GLU A 71 -29.68 -2.54 0.18
CA GLU A 71 -30.31 -3.49 1.13
C GLU A 71 -29.87 -4.96 0.95
N ASP A 72 -29.43 -5.34 -0.26
CA ASP A 72 -28.98 -6.71 -0.59
C ASP A 72 -27.48 -6.97 -0.29
N ILE A 73 -26.76 -5.95 0.18
CA ILE A 73 -25.33 -6.02 0.46
C ILE A 73 -25.09 -6.11 1.97
N THR A 74 -24.26 -7.06 2.38
CA THR A 74 -23.81 -7.15 3.77
C THR A 74 -22.51 -6.37 3.95
N GLU A 75 -22.52 -5.37 4.82
CA GLU A 75 -21.32 -4.61 5.17
C GLU A 75 -20.65 -5.19 6.42
N LEU A 76 -19.34 -5.42 6.34
CA LEU A 76 -18.50 -5.93 7.42
C LEU A 76 -17.33 -5.00 7.70
N ASN A 77 -16.92 -4.97 8.98
CA ASN A 77 -15.79 -4.15 9.41
C ASN A 77 -14.45 -4.82 9.09
N SER A 78 -13.63 -4.16 8.28
CA SER A 78 -12.32 -4.66 7.84
C SER A 78 -11.32 -4.87 8.99
N LYS A 79 -11.48 -4.16 10.13
CA LYS A 79 -10.63 -4.30 11.31
C LYS A 79 -10.85 -5.61 12.08
N THR A 80 -12.03 -6.20 11.95
CA THR A 80 -12.43 -7.38 12.73
C THR A 80 -12.72 -8.60 11.90
N THR A 81 -13.10 -8.46 10.63
CA THR A 81 -13.39 -9.57 9.73
C THR A 81 -12.10 -10.24 9.26
N ILE A 82 -12.01 -11.55 9.52
CA ILE A 82 -10.84 -12.36 9.13
C ILE A 82 -10.99 -12.85 7.70
N ILE A 83 -9.92 -12.81 6.90
CA ILE A 83 -10.00 -13.14 5.47
C ILE A 83 -10.47 -14.56 5.18
N ASN A 84 -10.17 -15.56 6.04
CA ASN A 84 -10.59 -16.94 5.82
C ASN A 84 -12.12 -17.11 5.87
N GLU A 85 -12.85 -16.22 6.55
CA GLU A 85 -14.32 -16.26 6.60
C GLU A 85 -14.94 -16.11 5.20
N LEU A 86 -14.28 -15.37 4.31
CA LEU A 86 -14.74 -15.15 2.95
C LEU A 86 -13.91 -15.93 1.91
N PHE A 87 -12.59 -16.03 2.08
CA PHE A 87 -11.70 -16.68 1.10
C PHE A 87 -11.88 -18.19 1.02
N ASP A 88 -12.40 -18.83 2.06
CA ASP A 88 -12.68 -20.27 2.01
C ASP A 88 -13.89 -20.59 1.11
N ALA A 89 -14.83 -19.65 0.98
CA ALA A 89 -16.06 -19.80 0.19
C ALA A 89 -15.98 -19.17 -1.21
N ASN A 90 -14.98 -18.33 -1.48
CA ASN A 90 -14.86 -17.57 -2.73
C ASN A 90 -13.51 -17.82 -3.36
N ASP A 91 -13.48 -17.87 -4.70
CA ASP A 91 -12.22 -18.00 -5.47
C ASP A 91 -11.67 -16.66 -5.93
N SER A 92 -12.44 -15.58 -5.79
CA SER A 92 -12.02 -14.20 -6.08
C SER A 92 -12.68 -13.20 -5.15
N CYS A 93 -12.08 -12.03 -5.06
CA CYS A 93 -12.56 -10.86 -4.36
C CYS A 93 -12.10 -9.62 -5.12
N GLU A 94 -12.88 -8.57 -5.14
CA GLU A 94 -12.45 -7.27 -5.67
C GLU A 94 -11.90 -6.41 -4.54
N TYR A 95 -10.97 -5.54 -4.87
CA TYR A 95 -10.40 -4.57 -3.95
C TYR A 95 -10.32 -3.23 -4.66
N GLU A 96 -10.93 -2.21 -4.09
CA GLU A 96 -10.87 -0.83 -4.57
C GLU A 96 -10.09 0.01 -3.55
N TYR A 97 -9.14 0.77 -4.05
CA TYR A 97 -8.34 1.73 -3.29
C TYR A 97 -8.47 3.10 -3.93
N ASP A 98 -8.59 4.14 -3.10
CA ASP A 98 -8.81 5.52 -3.51
C ASP A 98 -10.09 5.68 -4.34
N PHE A 99 -11.20 6.01 -3.69
CA PHE A 99 -12.49 6.17 -4.36
C PHE A 99 -12.54 7.36 -5.33
N GLY A 100 -11.56 8.27 -5.28
CA GLY A 100 -11.39 9.36 -6.24
C GLY A 100 -10.76 8.89 -7.54
N ASP A 101 -9.65 8.15 -7.46
CA ASP A 101 -8.95 7.56 -8.60
C ASP A 101 -9.52 6.20 -9.04
N SER A 102 -10.29 5.55 -8.15
CA SER A 102 -10.93 4.25 -8.35
C SER A 102 -9.96 3.16 -8.84
N TRP A 103 -8.94 2.88 -8.04
CA TRP A 103 -8.00 1.81 -8.33
C TRP A 103 -8.61 0.45 -8.03
N GLU A 104 -9.31 -0.10 -9.02
CA GLU A 104 -9.90 -1.42 -8.92
C GLU A 104 -8.88 -2.54 -9.15
N HIS A 105 -8.93 -3.54 -8.27
CA HIS A 105 -8.08 -4.73 -8.35
C HIS A 105 -8.92 -5.99 -8.33
N GLU A 106 -8.48 -6.99 -9.08
CA GLU A 106 -8.95 -8.35 -8.94
C GLU A 106 -7.99 -9.13 -8.04
N ILE A 107 -8.53 -9.77 -7.01
CA ILE A 107 -7.81 -10.70 -6.13
C ILE A 107 -8.30 -12.11 -6.45
N ILE A 108 -7.44 -12.95 -7.02
CA ILE A 108 -7.72 -14.37 -7.29
C ILE A 108 -7.06 -15.22 -6.23
N ILE A 109 -7.82 -16.10 -5.57
CA ILE A 109 -7.31 -17.07 -4.60
C ILE A 109 -6.81 -18.30 -5.36
N GLU A 110 -5.53 -18.31 -5.73
CA GLU A 110 -4.93 -19.37 -6.54
C GLU A 110 -4.75 -20.69 -5.79
N LYS A 111 -4.42 -20.61 -4.48
CA LYS A 111 -4.18 -21.81 -3.64
C LYS A 111 -4.53 -21.55 -2.18
N ARG A 112 -5.12 -22.57 -1.55
CA ARG A 112 -5.31 -22.67 -0.10
C ARG A 112 -4.24 -23.60 0.46
N LEU A 113 -3.36 -23.10 1.33
CA LEU A 113 -2.14 -23.76 1.80
C LEU A 113 -2.31 -24.19 3.26
N LYS A 114 -1.95 -25.43 3.58
CA LYS A 114 -2.09 -25.97 4.95
C LYS A 114 -1.03 -25.44 5.92
N ASP A 115 0.09 -24.92 5.42
CA ASP A 115 1.25 -24.52 6.24
C ASP A 115 1.72 -23.11 5.93
N THR A 116 2.05 -22.37 7.00
CA THR A 116 2.64 -21.03 6.96
C THR A 116 4.14 -21.14 7.28
N LYS A 117 4.93 -21.55 6.31
CA LYS A 117 6.38 -21.84 6.49
C LYS A 117 7.25 -20.63 6.90
N LYS A 118 6.74 -19.45 7.17
CA LYS A 118 7.52 -18.26 7.56
C LYS A 118 6.80 -17.41 8.58
N ASN A 119 6.57 -17.91 9.79
CA ASN A 119 6.12 -17.13 10.96
C ASN A 119 4.98 -16.12 10.67
N GLY A 120 4.10 -16.40 9.72
CA GLY A 120 3.00 -15.50 9.36
C GLY A 120 3.40 -14.25 8.55
N ILE A 121 4.66 -14.13 8.09
CA ILE A 121 5.11 -12.99 7.29
C ILE A 121 4.63 -13.15 5.83
N PRO A 122 3.97 -12.12 5.25
CA PRO A 122 3.58 -12.15 3.84
C PRO A 122 4.83 -12.15 2.93
N GLU A 123 4.69 -12.78 1.76
CA GLU A 123 5.79 -12.92 0.79
C GLU A 123 5.29 -12.68 -0.63
N CYS A 124 5.98 -11.84 -1.39
CA CYS A 124 5.78 -11.72 -2.83
C CYS A 124 6.55 -12.86 -3.53
N LEU A 125 5.82 -13.68 -4.29
CA LEU A 125 6.37 -14.82 -5.03
C LEU A 125 6.72 -14.44 -6.47
N ASN A 126 6.01 -13.49 -7.06
CA ASN A 126 6.24 -12.97 -8.40
C ASN A 126 5.42 -11.69 -8.64
N GLY A 127 5.68 -10.98 -9.72
CA GLY A 127 4.94 -9.80 -10.12
C GLY A 127 5.46 -9.22 -11.42
N ALA A 128 4.80 -8.18 -11.88
CA ALA A 128 5.24 -7.42 -13.06
C ALA A 128 4.86 -5.96 -12.92
N ARG A 129 5.73 -5.12 -13.42
CA ARG A 129 5.58 -3.69 -13.66
C ARG A 129 5.52 -2.83 -12.39
N GLN A 130 5.83 -1.57 -12.56
CA GLN A 130 5.72 -0.52 -11.54
C GLN A 130 4.25 -0.15 -11.33
N SER A 131 3.86 0.00 -10.08
CA SER A 131 2.53 0.53 -9.75
C SER A 131 2.38 1.97 -10.24
N PRO A 132 1.17 2.42 -10.59
CA PRO A 132 0.92 3.82 -10.86
C PRO A 132 1.36 4.70 -9.68
N PRO A 133 1.80 5.94 -9.94
CA PRO A 133 1.99 6.91 -8.88
C PRO A 133 0.66 7.23 -8.18
N GLU A 134 0.72 7.56 -6.89
CA GLU A 134 -0.43 8.08 -6.15
C GLU A 134 -0.98 9.36 -6.79
N ASP A 135 -2.28 9.54 -6.75
CA ASP A 135 -3.00 10.73 -7.27
C ASP A 135 -2.76 11.02 -8.76
N VAL A 136 -2.49 10.01 -9.58
CA VAL A 136 -2.25 10.21 -11.02
C VAL A 136 -3.53 10.39 -11.82
N GLY A 137 -4.71 10.26 -11.21
CA GLY A 137 -6.03 10.40 -11.84
C GLY A 137 -6.57 9.08 -12.40
N GLY A 138 -6.39 7.99 -11.67
CA GLY A 138 -6.91 6.66 -12.00
C GLY A 138 -6.31 6.08 -13.28
N THR A 139 -6.99 5.10 -13.86
CA THR A 139 -6.53 4.42 -15.09
C THR A 139 -6.39 5.37 -16.27
N GLY A 140 -7.28 6.38 -16.36
CA GLY A 140 -7.26 7.41 -17.40
C GLY A 140 -6.06 8.34 -17.27
N GLY A 141 -5.83 8.87 -16.08
CA GLY A 141 -4.68 9.72 -15.76
C GLY A 141 -3.36 8.97 -15.94
N TYR A 142 -3.29 7.72 -15.49
CA TYR A 142 -2.10 6.88 -15.69
C TYR A 142 -1.78 6.65 -17.17
N LYS A 143 -2.79 6.39 -17.99
CA LYS A 143 -2.61 6.27 -19.45
C LYS A 143 -2.05 7.57 -20.06
N ASN A 144 -2.57 8.71 -19.63
CA ASN A 144 -2.06 10.02 -20.07
C ASN A 144 -0.62 10.23 -19.60
N PHE A 145 -0.33 9.97 -18.34
CA PHE A 145 1.02 10.02 -17.77
C PHE A 145 2.02 9.17 -18.58
N LEU A 146 1.67 7.92 -18.90
CA LEU A 146 2.52 7.04 -19.72
C LEU A 146 2.76 7.61 -21.13
N ASN A 147 1.78 8.23 -21.75
CA ASN A 147 1.93 8.88 -23.05
C ASN A 147 2.89 10.07 -22.98
N ILE A 148 2.77 10.90 -21.93
CA ILE A 148 3.67 12.06 -21.72
C ILE A 148 5.10 11.59 -21.53
N ILE A 149 5.36 10.63 -20.64
CA ILE A 149 6.73 10.19 -20.35
C ILE A 149 7.39 9.40 -21.50
N LYS A 150 6.58 8.79 -22.36
CA LYS A 150 7.05 8.08 -23.55
C LYS A 150 7.56 9.03 -24.64
N ASP A 151 6.90 10.17 -24.81
CA ASP A 151 7.30 11.16 -25.82
C ASP A 151 8.45 12.03 -25.28
N LYS A 152 9.67 11.77 -25.77
CA LYS A 152 10.87 12.52 -25.38
C LYS A 152 10.83 14.01 -25.73
N LYS A 153 9.90 14.45 -26.59
CA LYS A 153 9.74 15.85 -27.02
C LYS A 153 8.61 16.54 -26.27
N ASN A 154 7.82 15.82 -25.49
CA ASN A 154 6.73 16.41 -24.73
C ASN A 154 7.29 17.40 -23.69
N PRO A 155 6.83 18.66 -23.65
CA PRO A 155 7.34 19.68 -22.72
C PRO A 155 7.08 19.33 -21.25
N GLU A 156 6.02 18.59 -20.94
CA GLU A 156 5.64 18.20 -19.58
C GLU A 156 6.41 16.98 -19.06
N ARG A 157 7.15 16.28 -19.93
CA ARG A 157 7.79 15.02 -19.62
C ARG A 157 8.74 15.11 -18.40
N ALA A 158 9.54 16.15 -18.34
CA ALA A 158 10.53 16.31 -17.26
C ALA A 158 9.81 16.54 -15.92
N GLU A 159 8.76 17.34 -15.91
CA GLU A 159 7.94 17.63 -14.74
C GLU A 159 7.21 16.39 -14.26
N MET A 160 6.56 15.64 -15.15
CA MET A 160 5.85 14.42 -14.82
C MET A 160 6.78 13.33 -14.27
N LEU A 161 7.98 13.16 -14.80
CA LEU A 161 8.97 12.22 -14.28
C LEU A 161 9.46 12.66 -12.89
N PHE A 162 9.73 13.96 -12.70
CA PHE A 162 10.12 14.49 -11.40
C PHE A 162 9.02 14.31 -10.35
N TRP A 163 7.76 14.57 -10.74
CA TRP A 163 6.61 14.35 -9.88
C TRP A 163 6.48 12.88 -9.45
N ALA A 164 6.66 11.93 -10.37
CA ALA A 164 6.59 10.51 -10.08
C ALA A 164 7.79 9.96 -9.28
N GLU A 165 8.91 10.71 -9.17
CA GLU A 165 10.08 10.30 -8.37
C GLU A 165 9.74 10.15 -6.87
N LYS A 166 8.73 10.85 -6.37
CA LYS A 166 8.23 10.72 -5.00
C LYS A 166 7.90 9.26 -4.65
N ASP A 167 7.29 8.52 -5.59
CA ASP A 167 6.82 7.15 -5.39
C ASP A 167 7.86 6.09 -5.73
N THR A 168 8.94 6.50 -6.36
CA THR A 168 10.04 5.62 -6.80
C THR A 168 11.32 5.75 -5.96
N LYS A 169 11.28 6.48 -4.83
CA LYS A 169 12.43 6.74 -3.95
C LYS A 169 13.60 7.42 -4.69
N GLY A 170 13.28 8.39 -5.55
CA GLY A 170 14.24 9.15 -6.34
C GLY A 170 14.82 8.40 -7.54
N ARG A 171 14.24 7.27 -7.91
CA ARG A 171 14.51 6.60 -9.18
C ARG A 171 13.60 7.18 -10.25
N ILE A 172 14.10 7.38 -11.46
CA ILE A 172 13.26 7.75 -12.61
C ILE A 172 12.18 6.69 -12.79
N PHE A 173 10.92 7.11 -12.93
CA PHE A 173 9.81 6.20 -13.14
C PHE A 173 9.99 5.38 -14.43
N ASP A 174 9.92 4.07 -14.28
CA ASP A 174 9.96 3.11 -15.38
C ASP A 174 8.74 2.18 -15.24
N PRO A 175 7.77 2.22 -16.15
CA PRO A 175 6.56 1.40 -16.05
C PRO A 175 6.84 -0.11 -16.07
N GLU A 176 7.97 -0.54 -16.64
CA GLU A 176 8.34 -1.96 -16.70
C GLU A 176 9.15 -2.43 -15.48
N TYR A 177 9.47 -1.52 -14.56
CA TYR A 177 10.25 -1.88 -13.38
C TYR A 177 9.48 -2.75 -12.41
N PHE A 178 10.10 -3.85 -12.00
CA PHE A 178 9.65 -4.71 -10.90
C PHE A 178 10.85 -5.31 -10.18
N ASN A 179 10.89 -5.18 -8.86
CA ASN A 179 11.96 -5.77 -8.05
C ASN A 179 11.34 -6.51 -6.85
N ILE A 180 11.35 -7.82 -6.92
CA ILE A 180 10.77 -8.72 -5.91
C ILE A 180 11.42 -8.53 -4.52
N ASN A 181 12.72 -8.22 -4.46
CA ASN A 181 13.40 -8.01 -3.19
C ASN A 181 12.96 -6.71 -2.51
N GLU A 182 12.67 -5.66 -3.28
CA GLU A 182 12.11 -4.42 -2.74
C GLU A 182 10.69 -4.63 -2.22
N VAL A 183 9.86 -5.36 -2.97
CA VAL A 183 8.52 -5.72 -2.53
C VAL A 183 8.58 -6.52 -1.23
N ASN A 184 9.39 -7.57 -1.17
CA ASN A 184 9.53 -8.40 0.02
C ASN A 184 10.10 -7.64 1.23
N ARG A 185 10.95 -6.63 1.00
CA ARG A 185 11.44 -5.76 2.08
C ARG A 185 10.30 -4.94 2.69
N ARG A 186 9.38 -4.40 1.88
CA ARG A 186 8.19 -3.70 2.39
C ARG A 186 7.25 -4.64 3.13
N LEU A 187 7.04 -5.84 2.60
CA LEU A 187 6.17 -6.86 3.21
C LEU A 187 6.64 -7.34 4.58
N LEU A 188 7.94 -7.27 4.90
CA LEU A 188 8.45 -7.63 6.22
C LEU A 188 7.81 -6.82 7.35
N TYR A 189 7.39 -5.59 7.06
CA TYR A 189 6.85 -4.65 8.02
C TYR A 189 5.36 -4.35 7.81
N ALA A 190 4.72 -4.99 6.82
CA ALA A 190 3.34 -4.69 6.45
C ALA A 190 2.31 -5.00 7.54
N LEU A 191 2.61 -5.97 8.41
CA LEU A 191 1.72 -6.40 9.50
C LEU A 191 2.21 -5.97 10.88
N GLU A 192 3.30 -5.22 10.96
CA GLU A 192 3.72 -4.66 12.25
C GLU A 192 2.71 -3.59 12.68
N ASP A 193 2.23 -3.69 13.92
CA ASP A 193 1.45 -2.63 14.53
C ASP A 193 2.28 -1.35 14.54
N ASP A 194 1.73 -0.27 13.99
CA ASP A 194 2.40 1.03 13.95
C ASP A 194 2.86 1.48 15.34
N LYS A 195 2.12 1.11 16.38
CA LYS A 195 2.47 1.40 17.76
C LYS A 195 3.69 0.61 18.24
N GLU A 196 3.71 -0.72 18.02
CA GLU A 196 4.82 -1.59 18.42
C GLU A 196 6.09 -1.27 17.62
N HIS A 197 5.93 -1.02 16.32
CA HIS A 197 7.05 -0.63 15.47
C HIS A 197 7.61 0.74 15.87
N ALA A 198 6.74 1.68 16.21
CA ALA A 198 7.10 3.00 16.70
C ALA A 198 7.86 2.92 18.03
N GLU A 199 7.37 2.13 18.97
CA GLU A 199 8.04 1.93 20.27
C GLU A 199 9.44 1.32 20.08
N LYS A 200 9.60 0.34 19.18
CA LYS A 200 10.92 -0.23 18.82
C LYS A 200 11.86 0.80 18.21
N LEU A 201 11.34 1.70 17.36
CA LEU A 201 12.14 2.78 16.76
C LEU A 201 12.55 3.83 17.80
N LEU A 202 11.68 4.14 18.75
CA LEU A 202 11.91 5.15 19.79
C LEU A 202 12.79 4.66 20.93
N THR A 203 12.74 3.38 21.27
CA THR A 203 13.55 2.77 22.35
C THR A 203 14.94 2.31 21.91
N GLY A 204 15.22 2.34 20.60
CA GLY A 204 16.54 2.02 20.04
C GLY A 204 17.48 3.23 19.98
N ASN A 205 18.59 3.09 19.24
CA ASN A 205 19.60 4.15 19.04
C ASN A 205 19.13 5.32 18.15
N GLY A 206 17.84 5.61 18.11
CA GLY A 206 17.23 6.65 17.29
C GLY A 206 16.61 6.17 15.98
N LEU A 207 15.75 7.00 15.41
CA LEU A 207 15.13 6.79 14.11
C LEU A 207 16.12 7.22 13.02
N THR A 208 16.61 6.25 12.24
CA THR A 208 17.43 6.54 11.05
C THR A 208 16.66 6.16 9.80
N GLY A 209 16.42 7.11 8.94
CA GLY A 209 15.69 6.91 7.69
C GLY A 209 16.16 7.89 6.61
N THR A 210 15.62 7.74 5.41
CA THR A 210 15.88 8.64 4.29
C THR A 210 14.71 9.59 4.14
N LEU A 211 14.97 10.91 4.08
CA LEU A 211 13.96 11.90 3.74
C LEU A 211 13.52 11.67 2.28
N VAL A 212 12.24 11.49 2.09
CA VAL A 212 11.60 11.37 0.78
C VAL A 212 10.46 12.39 0.70
N TRP A 213 10.28 12.98 -0.47
CA TRP A 213 9.20 13.92 -0.69
C TRP A 213 7.89 13.15 -0.91
N GLY A 214 6.87 13.42 -0.09
CA GLY A 214 5.47 13.10 -0.37
C GLY A 214 4.80 14.28 -1.07
N TRP A 215 3.57 14.09 -1.52
CA TRP A 215 2.83 15.12 -2.28
C TRP A 215 2.51 16.39 -1.48
N SER A 216 2.18 16.25 -0.23
CA SER A 216 1.90 17.34 0.69
C SER A 216 2.88 17.42 1.84
N ASP A 217 3.72 16.41 2.03
CA ASP A 217 4.53 16.26 3.22
C ASP A 217 5.89 15.63 2.96
N ILE A 218 6.83 15.92 3.86
CA ILE A 218 8.09 15.22 3.95
C ILE A 218 7.85 13.90 4.67
N CYS A 219 8.21 12.79 4.05
CA CYS A 219 8.18 11.47 4.67
C CYS A 219 9.58 11.01 5.07
N ILE A 220 9.67 10.18 6.10
CA ILE A 220 10.90 9.45 6.43
C ILE A 220 10.72 7.99 6.07
N ASP A 221 11.54 7.48 5.14
CA ASP A 221 11.59 6.04 4.83
C ASP A 221 12.53 5.35 5.80
N VAL A 222 11.99 4.45 6.61
CA VAL A 222 12.76 3.63 7.53
C VAL A 222 12.64 2.18 7.09
N LYS A 223 13.71 1.63 6.54
CA LYS A 223 13.80 0.23 6.09
C LYS A 223 12.69 -0.20 5.10
N GLY A 224 12.10 0.75 4.37
CA GLY A 224 11.06 0.48 3.40
C GLY A 224 9.66 0.86 3.84
N LYS A 225 9.46 1.22 5.10
CA LYS A 225 8.21 1.80 5.60
C LYS A 225 8.34 3.33 5.60
N ARG A 226 7.34 4.02 5.05
CA ARG A 226 7.30 5.49 5.02
C ARG A 226 6.46 6.01 6.17
N TYR A 227 6.98 7.03 6.84
CA TYR A 227 6.31 7.75 7.90
C TYR A 227 6.13 9.19 7.46
N THR A 228 4.89 9.66 7.42
CA THR A 228 4.59 11.08 7.23
C THR A 228 5.04 11.88 8.46
N MET A 229 5.16 13.19 8.33
CA MET A 229 5.44 14.04 9.48
C MET A 229 4.34 13.96 10.54
N GLU A 230 3.10 13.71 10.13
CA GLU A 230 1.98 13.46 11.04
C GLU A 230 2.19 12.17 11.85
N HIS A 231 2.54 11.06 11.19
CA HIS A 231 2.91 9.82 11.89
C HIS A 231 4.05 10.06 12.89
N ILE A 232 5.09 10.79 12.49
CA ILE A 232 6.22 11.11 13.36
C ILE A 232 5.77 12.00 14.52
N SER A 233 4.93 12.99 14.28
CA SER A 233 4.37 13.84 15.32
C SER A 233 3.54 13.04 16.32
N ASN A 234 2.69 12.12 15.84
CA ASN A 234 1.92 11.23 16.70
C ASN A 234 2.80 10.28 17.50
N LEU A 235 3.95 9.84 16.95
CA LEU A 235 4.97 9.09 17.68
C LEU A 235 5.63 9.93 18.77
N LEU A 236 5.99 11.17 18.47
CA LEU A 236 6.64 12.08 19.42
C LEU A 236 5.71 12.47 20.56
N LEU A 237 4.40 12.66 20.31
CA LEU A 237 3.40 12.89 21.35
C LEU A 237 3.28 11.76 22.35
N ARG A 238 3.61 10.53 21.97
CA ARG A 238 3.58 9.34 22.84
C ARG A 238 4.81 9.20 23.74
N ILE A 239 5.93 9.86 23.42
CA ILE A 239 7.17 9.82 24.22
C ILE A 239 6.99 10.57 25.54
N GLY A 240 6.04 11.47 25.61
CA GLY A 240 5.73 12.29 26.78
C GLY A 240 6.40 13.66 26.78
N GLU A 241 5.77 14.57 27.48
CA GLU A 241 6.22 15.95 27.64
C GLU A 241 7.58 15.99 28.37
N GLY A 242 8.49 16.82 27.87
CA GLY A 242 9.85 16.94 28.43
C GLY A 242 10.90 16.02 27.80
N SER A 243 10.51 15.13 26.89
CA SER A 243 11.48 14.28 26.18
C SER A 243 12.34 15.10 25.22
N LYS A 244 13.65 14.81 25.20
CA LYS A 244 14.58 15.47 24.27
C LYS A 244 14.60 14.70 22.94
N VAL A 245 14.24 15.39 21.86
CA VAL A 245 14.33 14.86 20.50
C VAL A 245 15.48 15.54 19.78
N THR A 246 16.33 14.77 19.13
CA THR A 246 17.42 15.28 18.28
C THR A 246 17.18 14.79 16.85
N ILE A 247 17.01 15.72 15.92
CA ILE A 247 16.90 15.42 14.50
C ILE A 247 18.23 15.81 13.86
N GLN A 248 18.92 14.82 13.28
CA GLN A 248 20.16 15.05 12.54
C GLN A 248 19.90 14.74 11.07
N VAL A 249 20.11 15.71 10.21
CA VAL A 249 19.93 15.58 8.77
C VAL A 249 21.28 15.64 8.08
N GLU A 250 21.69 14.56 7.43
CA GLU A 250 22.84 14.59 6.54
C GLU A 250 22.38 15.10 5.16
N PRO A 251 23.07 16.12 4.58
CA PRO A 251 22.68 16.63 3.28
C PRO A 251 22.85 15.55 2.22
N GLY A 252 21.76 15.17 1.56
CA GLY A 252 21.78 14.34 0.38
C GLY A 252 22.49 15.04 -0.79
N ARG A 253 22.95 14.29 -1.77
CA ARG A 253 23.51 14.90 -2.99
C ARG A 253 22.41 15.70 -3.68
N ARG A 254 22.58 17.02 -3.78
CA ARG A 254 21.76 17.85 -4.66
C ARG A 254 21.95 17.34 -6.09
N ARG A 255 20.91 16.81 -6.69
CA ARG A 255 20.87 16.61 -8.15
C ARG A 255 20.42 17.94 -8.76
N TYR A 256 21.30 18.59 -9.47
CA TYR A 256 20.98 19.71 -10.36
C TYR A 256 20.45 19.15 -11.68
#